data_7b67453dc7c8334449be5a09195bdc96
#
_entry.id   7b67453dc7c8334449be5a09195bdc96
#
_cell.length_a   1.000
_cell.length_b   1.000
_cell.length_c   1.000
_cell.angle_alpha   90.00
_cell.angle_beta   90.00
_cell.angle_gamma   90.00
#
_symmetry.space_group_name_H-M   'P 1'
#
loop_
_entity.id
_entity.type
_entity.pdbx_description
1 polymer ?
#
loop_
_entity_poly.entity_id
_entity_poly.type
_entity_poly.pdbx_seq_one_letter_code
_entity_poly.pdbx_strand_id
1 'polypeptide(L)'
;MPDDYRSLLAELKERIVSERLRITFAANAAMIMLYWDIGRTILRRQKHEGWGAKVIDRLSADLHDAFPDMQGLSPRNLKYMRKFAEAWPVREFVQQTAAQIPWFHNCLLLDKMQDAPTRQWYIKATIENGWSRSILALQIDAQAHRRHGKAVSNFNAVMPPADSDMAAQIFKDPYLFDFLGTADPRREREVEQALIDHIQRFLMELGAGFAFVGRQVHLEFSSADYYLDLLFYHLKLRCYIVVELKAVPFDPTFVGKLNMYLSAVDDLLRHPDDKPAIGLLLCRGKDRLIAEYALRDFRKPIGIADWETKIVTRLPKEYKGSLPTVEEIEAELAALAELESATRMKKKAVNKSARSRKSTSCSSGKKER
;
A
#
# COMPACT_ATOMS: atom_id res chain seq x y z
N MET A 1 -3.47 40.49 -4.11
CA MET A 1 -4.68 39.64 -4.07
C MET A 1 -5.14 39.63 -2.63
N PRO A 2 -6.42 39.98 -2.34
CA PRO A 2 -6.95 39.92 -0.98
C PRO A 2 -6.82 38.51 -0.40
N ASP A 3 -6.56 38.40 0.90
CA ASP A 3 -6.44 37.09 1.58
C ASP A 3 -7.72 36.27 1.48
N ASP A 4 -8.86 36.94 1.39
CA ASP A 4 -10.18 36.36 1.16
C ASP A 4 -10.28 35.57 -0.18
N TYR A 5 -9.65 36.05 -1.27
CA TYR A 5 -9.63 35.34 -2.55
C TYR A 5 -8.84 34.03 -2.49
N ARG A 6 -7.72 33.99 -1.74
CA ARG A 6 -6.91 32.78 -1.59
C ARG A 6 -7.66 31.72 -0.78
N SER A 7 -8.36 32.14 0.26
CA SER A 7 -9.20 31.26 1.08
C SER A 7 -10.36 30.68 0.27
N LEU A 8 -11.10 31.51 -0.46
CA LEU A 8 -12.17 31.06 -1.35
C LEU A 8 -11.67 30.09 -2.43
N LEU A 9 -10.53 30.39 -3.06
CA LEU A 9 -9.94 29.51 -4.06
C LEU A 9 -9.53 28.15 -3.48
N ALA A 10 -8.99 28.13 -2.27
CA ALA A 10 -8.62 26.88 -1.57
C ALA A 10 -9.87 26.04 -1.27
N GLU A 11 -10.91 26.64 -0.72
CA GLU A 11 -12.19 26.01 -0.44
C GLU A 11 -12.84 25.41 -1.70
N LEU A 12 -12.90 26.18 -2.79
CA LEU A 12 -13.46 25.70 -4.06
C LEU A 12 -12.64 24.54 -4.65
N LYS A 13 -11.32 24.60 -4.59
CA LYS A 13 -10.45 23.50 -5.02
C LYS A 13 -10.71 22.23 -4.22
N GLU A 14 -10.77 22.31 -2.92
CA GLU A 14 -11.03 21.18 -2.03
C GLU A 14 -12.42 20.58 -2.32
N ARG A 15 -13.44 21.41 -2.46
CA ARG A 15 -14.79 20.97 -2.79
C ARG A 15 -14.87 20.29 -4.16
N ILE A 16 -14.21 20.85 -5.19
CA ILE A 16 -14.16 20.24 -6.52
C ILE A 16 -13.47 18.88 -6.48
N VAL A 17 -12.33 18.76 -5.79
CA VAL A 17 -11.59 17.49 -5.64
C VAL A 17 -12.46 16.45 -4.92
N SER A 18 -13.08 16.83 -3.81
CA SER A 18 -13.96 15.96 -3.01
C SER A 18 -15.15 15.46 -3.85
N GLU A 19 -15.84 16.34 -4.56
CA GLU A 19 -16.98 15.94 -5.39
C GLU A 19 -16.57 15.07 -6.58
N ARG A 20 -15.44 15.33 -7.22
CA ARG A 20 -14.92 14.47 -8.29
C ARG A 20 -14.60 13.05 -7.78
N LEU A 21 -14.00 12.94 -6.62
CA LEU A 21 -13.74 11.63 -5.99
C LEU A 21 -15.06 10.91 -5.68
N ARG A 22 -16.03 11.60 -5.08
CA ARG A 22 -17.36 11.05 -4.77
C ARG A 22 -18.06 10.50 -6.02
N ILE A 23 -18.05 11.26 -7.11
CA ILE A 23 -18.65 10.85 -8.40
C ILE A 23 -17.93 9.62 -8.95
N THR A 24 -16.59 9.59 -8.90
CA THR A 24 -15.79 8.46 -9.38
C THR A 24 -16.10 7.18 -8.60
N PHE A 25 -16.18 7.25 -7.27
CA PHE A 25 -16.57 6.11 -6.43
C PHE A 25 -18.01 5.66 -6.70
N ALA A 26 -18.95 6.59 -6.85
CA ALA A 26 -20.33 6.26 -7.16
C ALA A 26 -20.48 5.59 -8.52
N ALA A 27 -19.76 6.05 -9.54
CA ALA A 27 -19.74 5.44 -10.88
C ALA A 27 -19.14 4.02 -10.84
N ASN A 28 -18.03 3.83 -10.13
CA ASN A 28 -17.43 2.50 -9.93
C ASN A 28 -18.44 1.55 -9.25
N ALA A 29 -19.07 1.98 -8.18
CA ALA A 29 -20.03 1.17 -7.44
C ALA A 29 -21.23 0.80 -8.33
N ALA A 30 -21.78 1.75 -9.09
CA ALA A 30 -22.88 1.50 -10.03
C ALA A 30 -22.48 0.48 -11.11
N MET A 31 -21.28 0.61 -11.68
CA MET A 31 -20.76 -0.33 -12.67
C MET A 31 -20.61 -1.74 -12.09
N ILE A 32 -20.07 -1.89 -10.89
CA ILE A 32 -19.91 -3.20 -10.24
C ILE A 32 -21.27 -3.83 -9.93
N MET A 33 -22.24 -3.03 -9.49
CA MET A 33 -23.61 -3.51 -9.27
C MET A 33 -24.25 -3.99 -10.57
N LEU A 34 -24.07 -3.25 -11.68
CA LEU A 34 -24.52 -3.69 -13.00
C LEU A 34 -23.87 -5.04 -13.40
N TYR A 35 -22.56 -5.18 -13.18
CA TYR A 35 -21.86 -6.42 -13.48
C TYR A 35 -22.35 -7.60 -12.61
N TRP A 36 -22.67 -7.32 -11.36
CA TRP A 36 -23.28 -8.31 -10.49
C TRP A 36 -24.67 -8.73 -10.97
N ASP A 37 -25.53 -7.77 -11.36
CA ASP A 37 -26.88 -8.02 -11.88
C ASP A 37 -26.83 -8.84 -13.19
N ILE A 38 -25.91 -8.52 -14.11
CA ILE A 38 -25.65 -9.31 -15.33
C ILE A 38 -25.21 -10.73 -14.94
N GLY A 39 -24.25 -10.87 -14.04
CA GLY A 39 -23.76 -12.15 -13.57
C GLY A 39 -24.85 -13.01 -12.93
N ARG A 40 -25.72 -12.43 -12.10
CA ARG A 40 -26.90 -13.09 -11.49
C ARG A 40 -27.88 -13.56 -12.55
N THR A 41 -28.09 -12.76 -13.57
CA THR A 41 -29.00 -13.11 -14.67
C THR A 41 -28.43 -14.29 -15.46
N ILE A 42 -27.17 -14.27 -15.80
CA ILE A 42 -26.50 -15.43 -16.48
C ILE A 42 -26.59 -16.70 -15.62
N LEU A 43 -26.30 -16.60 -14.32
CA LEU A 43 -26.41 -17.78 -13.41
C LEU A 43 -27.82 -18.38 -13.37
N ARG A 44 -28.85 -17.53 -13.28
CA ARG A 44 -30.25 -18.00 -13.27
C ARG A 44 -30.59 -18.73 -14.57
N ARG A 45 -30.23 -18.14 -15.72
CA ARG A 45 -30.50 -18.74 -17.03
C ARG A 45 -29.74 -20.03 -17.23
N GLN A 46 -28.49 -20.12 -16.79
CA GLN A 46 -27.72 -21.36 -16.84
C GLN A 46 -28.35 -22.50 -16.03
N LYS A 47 -28.91 -22.19 -14.86
CA LYS A 47 -29.59 -23.18 -14.02
C LYS A 47 -30.93 -23.66 -14.59
N HIS A 48 -31.71 -22.76 -15.22
CA HIS A 48 -33.04 -23.04 -15.69
C HIS A 48 -33.07 -23.57 -17.15
N GLU A 49 -32.18 -23.09 -18.00
CA GLU A 49 -32.21 -23.31 -19.44
C GLU A 49 -31.03 -24.15 -19.96
N GLY A 50 -30.12 -24.58 -19.06
CA GLY A 50 -28.97 -25.40 -19.43
C GLY A 50 -27.95 -24.70 -20.33
N TRP A 51 -27.82 -23.37 -20.25
CA TRP A 51 -26.96 -22.59 -21.11
C TRP A 51 -25.50 -23.00 -20.99
N GLY A 52 -24.89 -23.48 -22.07
CA GLY A 52 -23.49 -23.80 -22.17
C GLY A 52 -22.60 -22.57 -22.42
N ALA A 53 -21.29 -22.78 -22.46
CA ALA A 53 -20.30 -21.75 -22.67
C ALA A 53 -20.51 -20.92 -23.96
N LYS A 54 -20.98 -21.58 -25.04
CA LYS A 54 -21.24 -20.91 -26.34
C LYS A 54 -22.30 -19.81 -26.29
N VAL A 55 -23.24 -19.89 -25.33
CA VAL A 55 -24.27 -18.86 -25.17
C VAL A 55 -23.66 -17.56 -24.63
N ILE A 56 -22.64 -17.65 -23.77
CA ILE A 56 -21.94 -16.46 -23.27
C ILE A 56 -21.19 -15.76 -24.41
N ASP A 57 -20.58 -16.52 -25.32
CA ASP A 57 -19.84 -15.94 -26.44
C ASP A 57 -20.80 -15.23 -27.42
N ARG A 58 -21.96 -15.82 -27.70
CA ARG A 58 -23.01 -15.19 -28.48
C ARG A 58 -23.62 -13.99 -27.80
N LEU A 59 -23.92 -14.06 -26.50
CA LEU A 59 -24.44 -12.93 -25.73
C LEU A 59 -23.44 -11.75 -25.74
N SER A 60 -22.15 -12.03 -25.70
CA SER A 60 -21.12 -11.00 -25.82
C SER A 60 -21.15 -10.29 -27.17
N ALA A 61 -21.31 -11.04 -28.28
CA ALA A 61 -21.42 -10.45 -29.62
C ALA A 61 -22.68 -9.60 -29.75
N ASP A 62 -23.83 -10.14 -29.37
CA ASP A 62 -25.13 -9.42 -29.45
C ASP A 62 -25.13 -8.14 -28.58
N LEU A 63 -24.50 -8.18 -27.39
CA LEU A 63 -24.34 -7.01 -26.54
C LEU A 63 -23.36 -5.97 -27.13
N HIS A 64 -22.29 -6.42 -27.77
CA HIS A 64 -21.35 -5.51 -28.43
C HIS A 64 -21.99 -4.79 -29.60
N ASP A 65 -22.82 -5.50 -30.39
CA ASP A 65 -23.56 -4.93 -31.51
C ASP A 65 -24.62 -3.90 -31.03
N ALA A 66 -25.28 -4.20 -29.91
CA ALA A 66 -26.27 -3.30 -29.31
C ALA A 66 -25.66 -2.07 -28.61
N PHE A 67 -24.46 -2.20 -28.08
CA PHE A 67 -23.74 -1.17 -27.30
C PHE A 67 -22.28 -1.06 -27.75
N PRO A 68 -21.99 -0.58 -28.97
CA PRO A 68 -20.65 -0.56 -29.55
C PRO A 68 -19.66 0.31 -28.75
N ASP A 69 -20.13 1.36 -28.10
CA ASP A 69 -19.31 2.28 -27.29
C ASP A 69 -19.06 1.76 -25.87
N MET A 70 -19.74 0.69 -25.44
CA MET A 70 -19.63 0.15 -24.09
C MET A 70 -18.51 -0.89 -24.00
N GLN A 71 -17.47 -0.55 -23.24
CA GLN A 71 -16.40 -1.50 -22.92
C GLN A 71 -16.83 -2.45 -21.79
N GLY A 72 -16.16 -3.62 -21.74
CA GLY A 72 -16.35 -4.54 -20.61
C GLY A 72 -17.38 -5.66 -20.84
N LEU A 73 -17.93 -5.82 -22.04
CA LEU A 73 -18.89 -6.87 -22.39
C LEU A 73 -18.27 -8.10 -23.10
N SER A 74 -16.92 -8.24 -23.02
CA SER A 74 -16.22 -9.39 -23.61
C SER A 74 -16.63 -10.72 -22.95
N PRO A 75 -16.51 -11.86 -23.67
CA PRO A 75 -16.86 -13.18 -23.13
C PRO A 75 -16.13 -13.50 -21.84
N ARG A 76 -14.84 -13.10 -21.74
CA ARG A 76 -14.04 -13.27 -20.53
C ARG A 76 -14.65 -12.48 -19.36
N ASN A 77 -15.04 -11.24 -19.60
CA ASN A 77 -15.59 -10.38 -18.54
C ASN A 77 -16.99 -10.85 -18.11
N LEU A 78 -17.84 -11.29 -19.02
CA LEU A 78 -19.14 -11.92 -18.69
C LEU A 78 -18.96 -13.18 -17.82
N LYS A 79 -17.92 -13.99 -18.06
CA LYS A 79 -17.55 -15.10 -17.20
C LYS A 79 -17.10 -14.64 -15.81
N TYR A 80 -16.38 -13.52 -15.71
CA TYR A 80 -16.03 -12.91 -14.40
C TYR A 80 -17.26 -12.35 -13.69
N MET A 81 -18.16 -11.67 -14.37
CA MET A 81 -19.43 -11.19 -13.79
C MET A 81 -20.23 -12.35 -13.20
N ARG A 82 -20.33 -13.47 -13.92
CA ARG A 82 -20.98 -14.69 -13.43
C ARG A 82 -20.28 -15.23 -12.17
N LYS A 83 -18.93 -15.40 -12.22
CA LYS A 83 -18.13 -15.88 -11.08
C LYS A 83 -18.24 -14.94 -9.87
N PHE A 84 -18.32 -13.64 -10.11
CA PHE A 84 -18.51 -12.62 -9.09
C PHE A 84 -19.87 -12.75 -8.39
N ALA A 85 -20.94 -12.88 -9.17
CA ALA A 85 -22.29 -13.06 -8.64
C ALA A 85 -22.48 -14.41 -7.92
N GLU A 86 -21.76 -15.47 -8.34
CA GLU A 86 -21.70 -16.76 -7.66
C GLU A 86 -20.97 -16.66 -6.32
N ALA A 87 -19.84 -15.95 -6.29
CA ALA A 87 -19.03 -15.76 -5.10
C ALA A 87 -19.71 -14.87 -4.04
N TRP A 88 -20.57 -13.95 -4.48
CA TRP A 88 -21.24 -12.97 -3.65
C TRP A 88 -22.77 -13.02 -3.91
N PRO A 89 -23.49 -13.98 -3.30
CA PRO A 89 -24.93 -14.16 -3.57
C PRO A 89 -25.81 -13.07 -2.93
N VAL A 90 -25.30 -12.34 -1.95
CA VAL A 90 -26.05 -11.31 -1.19
C VAL A 90 -25.77 -9.93 -1.77
N ARG A 91 -26.82 -9.25 -2.26
CA ARG A 91 -26.73 -7.95 -2.93
C ARG A 91 -26.18 -6.85 -2.00
N GLU A 92 -26.67 -6.85 -0.78
CA GLU A 92 -26.31 -5.84 0.23
C GLU A 92 -24.82 -5.89 0.55
N PHE A 93 -24.24 -7.09 0.61
CA PHE A 93 -22.80 -7.23 0.81
C PHE A 93 -22.01 -6.66 -0.39
N VAL A 94 -22.45 -6.92 -1.61
CA VAL A 94 -21.78 -6.38 -2.81
C VAL A 94 -21.83 -4.87 -2.79
N GLN A 95 -22.99 -4.29 -2.52
CA GLN A 95 -23.18 -2.83 -2.47
C GLN A 95 -22.35 -2.17 -1.38
N GLN A 96 -22.29 -2.76 -0.19
CA GLN A 96 -21.60 -2.17 0.97
C GLN A 96 -20.10 -2.40 1.00
N THR A 97 -19.60 -3.42 0.32
CA THR A 97 -18.21 -3.85 0.47
C THR A 97 -17.52 -4.03 -0.89
N ALA A 98 -17.94 -5.01 -1.71
CA ALA A 98 -17.22 -5.35 -2.94
C ALA A 98 -17.26 -4.25 -4.00
N ALA A 99 -18.29 -3.41 -4.01
CA ALA A 99 -18.42 -2.28 -4.93
C ALA A 99 -17.55 -1.07 -4.56
N GLN A 100 -16.92 -1.08 -3.38
CA GLN A 100 -16.00 -0.02 -2.97
C GLN A 100 -14.60 -0.15 -3.56
N ILE A 101 -14.23 -1.32 -4.09
CA ILE A 101 -12.94 -1.53 -4.76
C ILE A 101 -13.14 -1.65 -6.28
N PRO A 102 -12.12 -1.32 -7.11
CA PRO A 102 -12.23 -1.41 -8.56
C PRO A 102 -12.53 -2.83 -9.07
N TRP A 103 -13.15 -2.94 -10.26
CA TRP A 103 -13.52 -4.22 -10.85
C TRP A 103 -12.36 -5.23 -10.94
N PHE A 104 -11.19 -4.77 -11.42
CA PHE A 104 -10.03 -5.65 -11.58
C PHE A 104 -9.41 -6.13 -10.27
N HIS A 105 -9.66 -5.43 -9.14
CA HIS A 105 -9.32 -5.96 -7.82
C HIS A 105 -10.23 -7.12 -7.45
N ASN A 106 -11.52 -7.00 -7.70
CA ASN A 106 -12.47 -8.09 -7.52
C ASN A 106 -12.11 -9.33 -8.37
N CYS A 107 -11.74 -9.13 -9.65
CA CYS A 107 -11.28 -10.22 -10.52
C CYS A 107 -10.04 -10.93 -9.95
N LEU A 108 -9.05 -10.15 -9.48
CA LEU A 108 -7.83 -10.69 -8.87
C LEU A 108 -8.15 -11.54 -7.64
N LEU A 109 -9.04 -11.06 -6.77
CA LEU A 109 -9.45 -11.80 -5.57
C LEU A 109 -10.19 -13.10 -5.93
N LEU A 110 -11.04 -13.10 -6.95
CA LEU A 110 -11.72 -14.28 -7.44
C LEU A 110 -10.77 -15.32 -8.04
N ASP A 111 -9.66 -14.89 -8.62
CA ASP A 111 -8.67 -15.79 -9.20
C ASP A 111 -7.73 -16.38 -8.14
N LYS A 112 -7.31 -15.57 -7.18
CA LYS A 112 -6.32 -15.95 -6.17
C LYS A 112 -6.92 -16.62 -4.93
N MET A 113 -8.18 -16.35 -4.59
CA MET A 113 -8.84 -16.77 -3.34
C MET A 113 -10.12 -17.55 -3.61
N GLN A 114 -10.21 -18.77 -3.08
CA GLN A 114 -11.45 -19.57 -3.15
C GLN A 114 -12.37 -19.32 -1.95
N ASP A 115 -11.79 -19.02 -0.83
CA ASP A 115 -12.42 -18.86 0.47
C ASP A 115 -13.02 -17.44 0.63
N ALA A 116 -14.30 -17.37 0.98
CA ALA A 116 -15.03 -16.12 1.09
C ALA A 116 -14.56 -15.23 2.24
N PRO A 117 -14.31 -15.75 3.47
CA PRO A 117 -13.78 -14.93 4.56
C PRO A 117 -12.44 -14.25 4.24
N THR A 118 -11.51 -14.97 3.62
CA THR A 118 -10.22 -14.40 3.20
C THR A 118 -10.39 -13.33 2.12
N ARG A 119 -11.28 -13.56 1.13
CA ARG A 119 -11.61 -12.50 0.15
C ARG A 119 -12.17 -11.24 0.81
N GLN A 120 -13.09 -11.40 1.76
CA GLN A 120 -13.66 -10.28 2.52
C GLN A 120 -12.60 -9.50 3.28
N TRP A 121 -11.65 -10.21 3.90
CA TRP A 121 -10.54 -9.59 4.60
C TRP A 121 -9.71 -8.72 3.63
N TYR A 122 -9.34 -9.25 2.45
CA TYR A 122 -8.57 -8.49 1.46
C TYR A 122 -9.35 -7.30 0.87
N ILE A 123 -10.67 -7.40 0.70
CA ILE A 123 -11.49 -6.26 0.29
C ILE A 123 -11.40 -5.13 1.33
N LYS A 124 -11.63 -5.45 2.61
CA LYS A 124 -11.54 -4.48 3.70
C LYS A 124 -10.14 -3.86 3.79
N ALA A 125 -9.10 -4.68 3.79
CA ALA A 125 -7.73 -4.23 3.83
C ALA A 125 -7.38 -3.33 2.62
N THR A 126 -7.90 -3.64 1.42
CA THR A 126 -7.73 -2.80 0.23
C THR A 126 -8.38 -1.43 0.40
N ILE A 127 -9.58 -1.36 0.96
CA ILE A 127 -10.28 -0.10 1.24
C ILE A 127 -9.51 0.73 2.27
N GLU A 128 -9.12 0.10 3.37
CA GLU A 128 -8.44 0.76 4.50
C GLU A 128 -7.06 1.30 4.13
N ASN A 129 -6.33 0.58 3.30
CA ASN A 129 -4.94 0.90 2.94
C ASN A 129 -4.80 1.53 1.55
N GLY A 130 -5.87 1.64 0.77
CA GLY A 130 -5.83 2.20 -0.58
C GLY A 130 -4.95 1.39 -1.55
N TRP A 131 -4.89 0.07 -1.41
CA TRP A 131 -3.99 -0.76 -2.22
C TRP A 131 -4.35 -0.69 -3.70
N SER A 132 -3.34 -0.40 -4.53
CA SER A 132 -3.43 -0.62 -5.97
C SER A 132 -3.53 -2.13 -6.27
N ARG A 133 -3.91 -2.49 -7.51
CA ARG A 133 -4.00 -3.89 -7.91
C ARG A 133 -2.68 -4.66 -7.75
N SER A 134 -1.55 -4.04 -8.05
CA SER A 134 -0.22 -4.62 -7.88
C SER A 134 0.13 -4.83 -6.40
N ILE A 135 -0.16 -3.84 -5.55
CA ILE A 135 0.03 -3.97 -4.10
C ILE A 135 -0.87 -5.06 -3.52
N LEU A 136 -2.14 -5.10 -3.92
CA LEU A 136 -3.04 -6.18 -3.50
C LEU A 136 -2.50 -7.56 -3.89
N ALA A 137 -1.96 -7.72 -5.10
CA ALA A 137 -1.36 -8.98 -5.53
C ALA A 137 -0.17 -9.37 -4.64
N LEU A 138 0.73 -8.43 -4.33
CA LEU A 138 1.86 -8.65 -3.42
C LEU A 138 1.39 -9.03 -2.01
N GLN A 139 0.40 -8.35 -1.46
CA GLN A 139 -0.15 -8.63 -0.14
C GLN A 139 -0.83 -10.03 -0.08
N ILE A 140 -1.47 -10.45 -1.16
CA ILE A 140 -2.03 -11.80 -1.29
C ILE A 140 -0.90 -12.84 -1.28
N ASP A 141 0.13 -12.65 -2.12
CA ASP A 141 1.24 -13.58 -2.23
C ASP A 141 2.05 -13.66 -0.92
N ALA A 142 2.16 -12.55 -0.19
CA ALA A 142 2.72 -12.45 1.14
C ALA A 142 1.79 -12.96 2.26
N GLN A 143 0.61 -13.47 1.95
CA GLN A 143 -0.39 -13.97 2.91
C GLN A 143 -0.70 -12.99 4.06
N ALA A 144 -0.86 -11.70 3.73
CA ALA A 144 -1.04 -10.63 4.70
C ALA A 144 -2.15 -10.90 5.73
N HIS A 145 -3.25 -11.56 5.33
CA HIS A 145 -4.37 -11.95 6.20
C HIS A 145 -3.95 -12.86 7.37
N ARG A 146 -2.83 -13.58 7.26
CA ARG A 146 -2.31 -14.46 8.32
C ARG A 146 -1.37 -13.74 9.28
N ARG A 147 -0.81 -12.61 8.87
CA ARG A 147 0.21 -11.86 9.63
C ARG A 147 -0.36 -10.71 10.43
N HIS A 148 -1.44 -10.08 9.96
CA HIS A 148 -2.09 -8.98 10.65
C HIS A 148 -2.64 -9.40 12.02
N GLY A 149 -2.43 -8.57 13.04
CA GLY A 149 -2.90 -8.80 14.39
C GLY A 149 -2.22 -9.97 15.11
N LYS A 150 -1.00 -10.35 14.74
CA LYS A 150 -0.30 -11.51 15.31
C LYS A 150 0.88 -11.16 16.20
N ALA A 151 1.28 -9.89 16.29
CA ALA A 151 2.33 -9.45 17.20
C ALA A 151 1.98 -9.82 18.67
N VAL A 152 2.96 -10.32 19.39
CA VAL A 152 2.82 -10.53 20.83
C VAL A 152 2.83 -9.17 21.52
N SER A 153 1.83 -8.86 22.35
CA SER A 153 1.73 -7.54 22.95
C SER A 153 1.04 -7.57 24.31
N ASN A 154 1.24 -6.51 25.09
CA ASN A 154 0.53 -6.26 26.33
C ASN A 154 -0.61 -5.23 26.17
N PHE A 155 -1.02 -4.89 24.94
CA PHE A 155 -1.97 -3.81 24.67
C PHE A 155 -3.27 -3.95 25.47
N ASN A 156 -3.85 -5.15 25.51
CA ASN A 156 -5.11 -5.42 26.24
C ASN A 156 -5.01 -5.15 27.76
N ALA A 157 -3.80 -5.21 28.31
CA ALA A 157 -3.58 -4.98 29.74
C ALA A 157 -3.32 -3.51 30.08
N VAL A 158 -2.81 -2.71 29.13
CA VAL A 158 -2.27 -1.37 29.42
C VAL A 158 -2.93 -0.23 28.63
N MET A 159 -3.78 -0.55 27.66
CA MET A 159 -4.47 0.45 26.82
C MET A 159 -5.99 0.38 27.00
N PRO A 160 -6.70 1.50 26.76
CA PRO A 160 -8.16 1.47 26.67
C PRO A 160 -8.63 0.49 25.58
N PRO A 161 -9.78 -0.23 25.74
CA PRO A 161 -10.19 -1.31 24.85
C PRO A 161 -10.22 -0.93 23.36
N ALA A 162 -10.79 0.22 23.01
CA ALA A 162 -10.86 0.66 21.61
C ALA A 162 -9.48 0.90 20.98
N ASP A 163 -8.54 1.43 21.75
CA ASP A 163 -7.17 1.71 21.29
C ASP A 163 -6.34 0.42 21.24
N SER A 164 -6.54 -0.46 22.22
CA SER A 164 -5.92 -1.78 22.28
C SER A 164 -6.32 -2.65 21.08
N ASP A 165 -7.61 -2.72 20.76
CA ASP A 165 -8.11 -3.46 19.59
C ASP A 165 -7.53 -2.92 18.29
N MET A 166 -7.49 -1.60 18.15
CA MET A 166 -6.89 -0.95 16.97
C MET A 166 -5.39 -1.23 16.88
N ALA A 167 -4.64 -1.05 17.97
CA ALA A 167 -3.21 -1.31 18.00
C ALA A 167 -2.92 -2.79 17.71
N ALA A 168 -3.67 -3.71 18.32
CA ALA A 168 -3.52 -5.14 18.09
C ALA A 168 -3.72 -5.52 16.62
N GLN A 169 -4.67 -4.88 15.89
CA GLN A 169 -4.92 -5.17 14.49
C GLN A 169 -3.86 -4.59 13.55
N ILE A 170 -3.21 -3.49 13.91
CA ILE A 170 -2.22 -2.80 13.07
C ILE A 170 -0.90 -3.58 13.02
N PHE A 171 -0.43 -4.11 14.14
CA PHE A 171 0.87 -4.76 14.21
C PHE A 171 0.83 -6.18 13.63
N LYS A 172 1.81 -6.48 12.79
CA LYS A 172 1.97 -7.75 12.07
C LYS A 172 2.98 -8.66 12.75
N ASP A 173 2.95 -9.93 12.38
CA ASP A 173 3.95 -10.91 12.77
C ASP A 173 3.95 -12.12 11.81
N PRO A 174 5.04 -12.37 11.08
CA PRO A 174 6.24 -11.53 10.95
C PRO A 174 6.04 -10.32 10.02
N TYR A 175 6.93 -9.34 10.11
CA TYR A 175 7.15 -8.31 9.08
C TYR A 175 8.02 -8.89 7.96
N LEU A 176 7.70 -8.55 6.70
CA LEU A 176 8.46 -9.02 5.54
C LEU A 176 9.26 -7.88 4.93
N PHE A 177 10.58 -8.00 5.00
CA PHE A 177 11.53 -7.05 4.44
C PHE A 177 12.21 -7.66 3.20
N ASP A 178 11.39 -8.16 2.25
CA ASP A 178 11.83 -8.77 0.99
C ASP A 178 12.69 -7.84 0.12
N PHE A 179 12.51 -6.54 0.29
CA PHE A 179 13.28 -5.50 -0.39
C PHE A 179 14.71 -5.31 0.13
N LEU A 180 15.09 -5.96 1.22
CA LEU A 180 16.48 -5.95 1.73
C LEU A 180 17.41 -6.89 0.94
N GLY A 181 16.88 -7.64 -0.01
CA GLY A 181 17.65 -8.55 -0.84
C GLY A 181 18.09 -9.84 -0.13
N THR A 182 18.97 -10.60 -0.79
CA THR A 182 19.51 -11.88 -0.27
C THR A 182 20.70 -11.71 0.65
N ALA A 183 21.29 -10.52 0.71
CA ALA A 183 22.36 -10.23 1.65
C ALA A 183 21.80 -10.35 3.06
N ASP A 184 22.28 -11.32 3.81
CA ASP A 184 21.90 -11.50 5.21
C ASP A 184 22.48 -10.34 6.04
N PRO A 185 21.72 -9.29 6.37
CA PRO A 185 22.27 -8.17 7.11
C PRO A 185 22.55 -8.64 8.54
N ARG A 186 23.83 -8.73 8.86
CA ARG A 186 24.30 -9.25 10.15
C ARG A 186 24.32 -8.19 11.24
N ARG A 187 24.22 -6.91 10.86
CA ARG A 187 24.28 -5.76 11.79
C ARG A 187 23.00 -4.95 11.75
N GLU A 188 22.52 -4.54 12.90
CA GLU A 188 21.31 -3.71 13.06
C GLU A 188 21.37 -2.45 12.20
N ARG A 189 22.52 -1.78 12.13
CA ARG A 189 22.71 -0.58 11.30
C ARG A 189 22.55 -0.82 9.79
N GLU A 190 22.90 -2.00 9.31
CA GLU A 190 22.74 -2.37 7.90
C GLU A 190 21.26 -2.56 7.56
N VAL A 191 20.51 -3.20 8.47
CA VAL A 191 19.04 -3.34 8.35
C VAL A 191 18.37 -1.99 8.38
N GLU A 192 18.70 -1.17 9.35
CA GLU A 192 18.15 0.17 9.52
C GLU A 192 18.42 1.05 8.29
N GLN A 193 19.66 1.08 7.78
CA GLN A 193 19.99 1.84 6.58
C GLN A 193 19.18 1.36 5.38
N ALA A 194 19.11 0.07 5.15
CA ALA A 194 18.37 -0.51 4.04
C ALA A 194 16.84 -0.27 4.15
N LEU A 195 16.27 -0.23 5.36
CA LEU A 195 14.87 0.15 5.57
C LEU A 195 14.62 1.61 5.16
N ILE A 196 15.57 2.51 5.40
CA ILE A 196 15.46 3.91 5.00
C ILE A 196 15.65 4.07 3.49
N ASP A 197 16.61 3.38 2.89
CA ASP A 197 16.83 3.40 1.44
C ASP A 197 15.57 2.91 0.68
N HIS A 198 14.77 2.06 1.33
CA HIS A 198 13.51 1.55 0.81
C HIS A 198 12.29 2.01 1.63
N ILE A 199 12.30 3.22 2.16
CA ILE A 199 11.28 3.72 3.10
C ILE A 199 9.84 3.57 2.58
N GLN A 200 9.61 3.74 1.29
CA GLN A 200 8.28 3.55 0.71
C GLN A 200 7.78 2.10 0.88
N ARG A 201 8.64 1.10 0.64
CA ARG A 201 8.29 -0.32 0.82
C ARG A 201 8.11 -0.65 2.30
N PHE A 202 8.95 -0.07 3.14
CA PHE A 202 8.83 -0.24 4.58
C PHE A 202 7.50 0.35 5.10
N LEU A 203 7.11 1.55 4.69
CA LEU A 203 5.81 2.13 5.04
C LEU A 203 4.63 1.31 4.52
N MET A 204 4.74 0.72 3.32
CA MET A 204 3.71 -0.21 2.81
C MET A 204 3.63 -1.49 3.66
N GLU A 205 4.76 -1.98 4.15
CA GLU A 205 4.77 -3.14 5.05
C GLU A 205 4.23 -2.76 6.43
N LEU A 206 4.54 -1.60 6.98
CA LEU A 206 3.93 -1.12 8.23
C LEU A 206 2.40 -1.00 8.08
N GLY A 207 1.94 -0.39 7.01
CA GLY A 207 0.51 -0.23 6.71
C GLY A 207 0.03 1.23 6.80
N ALA A 208 -1.28 1.43 6.59
CA ALA A 208 -1.87 2.76 6.57
C ALA A 208 -1.90 3.40 7.95
N GLY A 209 -1.55 4.68 7.99
CA GLY A 209 -1.56 5.51 9.20
C GLY A 209 -0.18 5.78 9.77
N PHE A 210 0.86 5.09 9.33
CA PHE A 210 2.23 5.38 9.74
C PHE A 210 2.81 6.56 8.96
N ALA A 211 3.32 7.55 9.68
CA ALA A 211 4.09 8.67 9.15
C ALA A 211 5.51 8.59 9.72
N PHE A 212 6.51 8.60 8.86
CA PHE A 212 7.91 8.56 9.28
C PHE A 212 8.33 9.91 9.87
N VAL A 213 8.86 9.90 11.08
CA VAL A 213 9.33 11.07 11.81
C VAL A 213 10.85 11.19 11.72
N GLY A 214 11.57 10.09 11.97
CA GLY A 214 13.03 10.13 11.93
C GLY A 214 13.69 8.78 12.18
N ARG A 215 14.98 8.78 11.89
CA ARG A 215 15.92 7.70 12.15
C ARG A 215 16.99 8.19 13.13
N GLN A 216 17.48 7.31 13.99
CA GLN A 216 18.50 7.64 15.00
C GLN A 216 18.15 8.95 15.72
N VAL A 217 16.88 9.01 16.16
CA VAL A 217 16.36 10.23 16.81
C VAL A 217 17.04 10.39 18.14
N HIS A 218 17.77 11.50 18.27
CA HIS A 218 18.52 11.83 19.47
C HIS A 218 17.58 12.25 20.58
N LEU A 219 17.74 11.63 21.74
CA LEU A 219 17.07 12.00 22.99
C LEU A 219 18.15 12.31 24.03
N GLU A 220 18.13 13.52 24.53
CA GLU A 220 19.02 13.97 25.60
C GLU A 220 18.24 14.03 26.91
N PHE A 221 18.61 13.20 27.87
CA PHE A 221 18.08 13.27 29.24
C PHE A 221 19.13 12.80 30.22
N SER A 222 19.19 13.49 31.36
CA SER A 222 20.31 13.38 32.31
C SER A 222 21.65 13.78 31.63
N SER A 223 22.71 13.09 31.78
CA SER A 223 24.00 13.35 31.16
C SER A 223 24.37 12.36 30.05
N ALA A 224 23.38 11.66 29.51
CA ALA A 224 23.60 10.61 28.50
C ALA A 224 22.77 10.86 27.24
N ASP A 225 23.39 10.55 26.10
CA ASP A 225 22.79 10.60 24.79
C ASP A 225 22.19 9.25 24.42
N TYR A 226 20.96 9.25 23.97
CA TYR A 226 20.24 8.07 23.52
C TYR A 226 19.76 8.26 22.10
N TYR A 227 19.70 7.17 21.34
CA TYR A 227 19.27 7.19 19.94
C TYR A 227 18.21 6.12 19.72
N LEU A 228 17.05 6.56 19.22
CA LEU A 228 15.98 5.66 18.78
C LEU A 228 16.30 5.19 17.36
N ASP A 229 16.20 3.89 17.08
CA ASP A 229 16.46 3.38 15.74
C ASP A 229 15.53 4.04 14.73
N LEU A 230 14.21 3.91 14.91
CA LEU A 230 13.21 4.53 14.04
C LEU A 230 12.05 5.10 14.87
N LEU A 231 11.60 6.28 14.50
CA LEU A 231 10.44 6.94 15.10
C LEU A 231 9.38 7.20 14.03
N PHE A 232 8.15 6.79 14.31
CA PHE A 232 6.96 7.06 13.50
C PHE A 232 5.91 7.78 14.32
N TYR A 233 4.95 8.41 13.65
CA TYR A 233 3.71 8.87 14.22
C TYR A 233 2.55 8.14 13.56
N HIS A 234 1.58 7.65 14.35
CA HIS A 234 0.43 6.94 13.82
C HIS A 234 -0.82 7.81 13.84
N LEU A 235 -1.27 8.23 12.66
CA LEU A 235 -2.33 9.22 12.46
C LEU A 235 -3.66 8.84 13.09
N LYS A 236 -4.08 7.56 13.01
CA LYS A 236 -5.36 7.10 13.57
C LYS A 236 -5.30 6.89 15.08
N LEU A 237 -4.20 6.36 15.59
CA LEU A 237 -3.97 6.17 17.02
C LEU A 237 -3.62 7.48 17.72
N ARG A 238 -3.12 8.48 16.99
CA ARG A 238 -2.63 9.76 17.52
C ARG A 238 -1.57 9.55 18.59
N CYS A 239 -0.53 8.82 18.24
CA CYS A 239 0.60 8.56 19.14
C CYS A 239 1.89 8.31 18.36
N TYR A 240 3.02 8.47 19.02
CA TYR A 240 4.30 8.03 18.50
C TYR A 240 4.43 6.52 18.55
N ILE A 241 5.10 5.95 17.54
CA ILE A 241 5.49 4.54 17.49
C ILE A 241 7.02 4.49 17.46
N VAL A 242 7.60 3.97 18.51
CA VAL A 242 9.05 3.74 18.61
C VAL A 242 9.34 2.32 18.10
N VAL A 243 10.11 2.21 17.03
CA VAL A 243 10.53 0.92 16.48
C VAL A 243 11.99 0.68 16.82
N GLU A 244 12.25 -0.37 17.56
CA GLU A 244 13.59 -0.86 17.89
C GLU A 244 13.86 -2.12 17.08
N LEU A 245 14.99 -2.14 16.36
CA LEU A 245 15.40 -3.26 15.49
C LEU A 245 16.44 -4.11 16.17
N LYS A 246 16.30 -5.43 16.07
CA LYS A 246 17.29 -6.40 16.52
C LYS A 246 17.58 -7.41 15.41
N ALA A 247 18.84 -7.49 14.99
CA ALA A 247 19.30 -8.46 14.01
C ALA A 247 19.54 -9.87 14.60
N VAL A 248 19.11 -10.07 15.84
CA VAL A 248 19.25 -11.30 16.64
C VAL A 248 17.87 -11.75 17.14
N PRO A 249 17.74 -12.99 17.63
CA PRO A 249 16.54 -13.46 18.31
C PRO A 249 16.17 -12.58 19.51
N PHE A 250 14.90 -12.59 19.85
CA PHE A 250 14.37 -11.85 21.00
C PHE A 250 15.07 -12.24 22.31
N ASP A 251 15.45 -11.19 23.04
CA ASP A 251 15.92 -11.29 24.42
C ASP A 251 15.07 -10.38 25.33
N PRO A 252 14.60 -10.86 26.49
CA PRO A 252 13.79 -10.07 27.44
C PRO A 252 14.42 -8.73 27.86
N THR A 253 15.75 -8.61 27.83
CA THR A 253 16.46 -7.37 28.20
C THR A 253 16.15 -6.21 27.24
N PHE A 254 15.77 -6.49 25.99
CA PHE A 254 15.43 -5.46 24.99
C PHE A 254 14.18 -4.66 25.38
N VAL A 255 13.25 -5.30 26.09
CA VAL A 255 11.99 -4.65 26.54
C VAL A 255 12.28 -3.51 27.50
N GLY A 256 13.25 -3.65 28.38
CA GLY A 256 13.64 -2.63 29.36
C GLY A 256 14.16 -1.35 28.67
N LYS A 257 15.01 -1.49 27.65
CA LYS A 257 15.50 -0.35 26.83
C LYS A 257 14.36 0.35 26.11
N LEU A 258 13.51 -0.40 25.44
CA LEU A 258 12.36 0.14 24.72
C LEU A 258 11.38 0.86 25.65
N ASN A 259 11.08 0.29 26.83
CA ASN A 259 10.23 0.91 27.84
C ASN A 259 10.78 2.28 28.31
N MET A 260 12.10 2.40 28.52
CA MET A 260 12.76 3.65 28.82
C MET A 260 12.57 4.68 27.69
N TYR A 261 12.76 4.26 26.43
CA TYR A 261 12.55 5.11 25.27
C TYR A 261 11.12 5.62 25.14
N LEU A 262 10.13 4.78 25.40
CA LEU A 262 8.72 5.19 25.41
C LEU A 262 8.44 6.27 26.46
N SER A 263 9.05 6.15 27.62
CA SER A 263 8.93 7.18 28.66
C SER A 263 9.56 8.49 28.23
N ALA A 264 10.76 8.44 27.66
CA ALA A 264 11.45 9.65 27.16
C ALA A 264 10.69 10.33 26.01
N VAL A 265 10.13 9.55 25.06
CA VAL A 265 9.28 10.09 23.97
C VAL A 265 8.01 10.74 24.54
N ASP A 266 7.37 10.13 25.51
CA ASP A 266 6.17 10.70 26.16
C ASP A 266 6.47 12.00 26.89
N ASP A 267 7.64 12.11 27.52
CA ASP A 267 8.02 13.29 28.29
C ASP A 267 8.57 14.44 27.42
N LEU A 268 9.32 14.10 26.36
CA LEU A 268 10.07 15.09 25.56
C LEU A 268 9.40 15.48 24.24
N LEU A 269 8.68 14.56 23.59
CA LEU A 269 8.19 14.75 22.22
C LEU A 269 6.66 14.76 22.11
N ARG A 270 5.96 14.07 22.99
CA ARG A 270 4.53 13.91 22.92
C ARG A 270 3.78 15.22 23.15
N HIS A 271 2.85 15.55 22.23
CA HIS A 271 1.90 16.64 22.47
C HIS A 271 0.90 16.26 23.58
N PRO A 272 0.42 17.20 24.40
CA PRO A 272 -0.57 16.90 25.46
C PRO A 272 -1.86 16.21 24.97
N ASP A 273 -2.29 16.50 23.74
CA ASP A 273 -3.48 15.90 23.13
C ASP A 273 -3.21 14.53 22.52
N ASP A 274 -1.97 14.08 22.43
CA ASP A 274 -1.61 12.78 21.91
C ASP A 274 -1.68 11.70 22.97
N LYS A 275 -1.95 10.47 22.53
CA LYS A 275 -1.93 9.30 23.39
C LYS A 275 -0.50 8.86 23.70
N PRO A 276 -0.29 8.06 24.75
CA PRO A 276 1.03 7.54 25.06
C PRO A 276 1.66 6.77 23.91
N ALA A 277 2.98 6.90 23.78
CA ALA A 277 3.75 6.25 22.75
C ALA A 277 3.68 4.71 22.87
N ILE A 278 3.70 4.03 21.72
CA ILE A 278 3.69 2.57 21.60
C ILE A 278 5.04 2.09 21.12
N GLY A 279 5.58 1.03 21.69
CA GLY A 279 6.80 0.36 21.25
C GLY A 279 6.53 -0.79 20.32
N LEU A 280 7.36 -0.93 19.28
CA LEU A 280 7.43 -2.09 18.41
C LEU A 280 8.87 -2.60 18.39
N LEU A 281 9.08 -3.78 18.98
CA LEU A 281 10.35 -4.49 18.98
C LEU A 281 10.34 -5.51 17.83
N LEU A 282 11.25 -5.35 16.88
CA LEU A 282 11.41 -6.23 15.71
C LEU A 282 12.67 -7.08 15.87
N CYS A 283 12.51 -8.40 15.93
CA CYS A 283 13.59 -9.36 16.14
C CYS A 283 13.66 -10.40 15.02
N ARG A 284 14.76 -11.17 14.91
CA ARG A 284 14.90 -12.26 13.93
C ARG A 284 14.26 -13.57 14.31
N GLY A 285 13.50 -13.60 15.36
CA GLY A 285 12.80 -14.77 15.88
C GLY A 285 12.54 -14.59 17.35
N LYS A 286 11.44 -15.16 17.82
CA LYS A 286 11.07 -15.13 19.24
C LYS A 286 10.39 -16.41 19.67
N ASP A 287 10.59 -16.77 20.92
CA ASP A 287 9.67 -17.67 21.61
C ASP A 287 8.49 -16.86 22.12
N ARG A 288 7.29 -17.28 21.72
CA ARG A 288 6.06 -16.57 22.05
C ARG A 288 5.82 -16.50 23.56
N LEU A 289 6.07 -17.62 24.26
CA LEU A 289 5.82 -17.70 25.68
C LEU A 289 6.80 -16.80 26.47
N ILE A 290 8.07 -16.80 26.06
CA ILE A 290 9.09 -15.91 26.66
C ILE A 290 8.71 -14.44 26.42
N ALA A 291 8.24 -14.08 25.21
CA ALA A 291 7.81 -12.74 24.90
C ALA A 291 6.57 -12.30 25.73
N GLU A 292 5.59 -13.19 25.92
CA GLU A 292 4.42 -12.94 26.77
C GLU A 292 4.82 -12.74 28.23
N TYR A 293 5.74 -13.55 28.77
CA TYR A 293 6.26 -13.36 30.12
C TYR A 293 7.05 -12.07 30.28
N ALA A 294 7.89 -11.73 29.28
CA ALA A 294 8.69 -10.50 29.31
C ALA A 294 7.83 -9.23 29.33
N LEU A 295 6.63 -9.25 28.75
CA LEU A 295 5.74 -8.08 28.70
C LEU A 295 4.80 -7.95 29.93
N ARG A 296 4.69 -8.97 30.78
CA ARG A 296 3.63 -9.08 31.79
C ARG A 296 3.55 -7.90 32.75
N ASP A 297 4.68 -7.38 33.20
CA ASP A 297 4.74 -6.35 34.26
C ASP A 297 5.04 -4.95 33.72
N PHE A 298 5.17 -4.78 32.39
CA PHE A 298 5.40 -3.49 31.80
C PHE A 298 4.10 -2.69 31.62
N ARG A 299 4.14 -1.41 32.01
CA ARG A 299 2.98 -0.50 31.95
C ARG A 299 2.88 0.26 30.62
N LYS A 300 3.96 0.34 29.85
CA LYS A 300 3.95 0.96 28.52
C LYS A 300 3.48 -0.05 27.47
N PRO A 301 2.72 0.39 26.47
CA PRO A 301 2.23 -0.52 25.42
C PRO A 301 3.39 -0.92 24.48
N ILE A 302 3.68 -2.21 24.44
CA ILE A 302 4.77 -2.79 23.65
C ILE A 302 4.25 -3.99 22.85
N GLY A 303 4.57 -4.01 21.56
CA GLY A 303 4.41 -5.15 20.68
C GLY A 303 5.78 -5.75 20.30
N ILE A 304 5.84 -7.08 20.22
CA ILE A 304 7.03 -7.83 19.78
C ILE A 304 6.64 -8.63 18.54
N ALA A 305 7.41 -8.47 17.48
CA ALA A 305 7.19 -9.18 16.22
C ALA A 305 8.51 -9.67 15.62
N ASP A 306 8.42 -10.71 14.83
CA ASP A 306 9.54 -11.18 14.02
C ASP A 306 9.64 -10.36 12.73
N TRP A 307 10.82 -10.32 12.15
CA TRP A 307 11.02 -9.84 10.78
C TRP A 307 11.84 -10.87 9.97
N GLU A 308 11.49 -10.98 8.68
CA GLU A 308 12.08 -11.94 7.76
C GLU A 308 12.44 -11.26 6.44
N THR A 309 13.54 -11.71 5.81
CA THR A 309 13.98 -11.28 4.48
C THR A 309 13.60 -12.31 3.39
N LYS A 310 12.54 -13.08 3.60
CA LYS A 310 12.15 -14.09 2.62
C LYS A 310 11.80 -13.40 1.30
N ILE A 311 12.63 -13.61 0.29
CA ILE A 311 12.23 -13.47 -1.10
C ILE A 311 11.02 -14.38 -1.27
N VAL A 312 9.93 -13.84 -1.82
CA VAL A 312 8.78 -14.65 -2.22
C VAL A 312 9.25 -15.58 -3.36
N THR A 313 9.87 -16.69 -2.99
CA THR A 313 10.39 -17.72 -3.91
C THR A 313 9.28 -18.50 -4.59
N ARG A 314 8.03 -18.03 -4.54
CA ARG A 314 6.86 -18.61 -5.21
C ARG A 314 6.23 -17.65 -6.22
N LEU A 315 7.05 -17.08 -7.08
CA LEU A 315 6.53 -16.73 -8.40
C LEU A 315 6.17 -18.07 -9.08
N PRO A 316 4.94 -18.22 -9.59
CA PRO A 316 4.58 -19.35 -10.44
C PRO A 316 5.67 -19.52 -11.48
N LYS A 317 6.03 -20.77 -11.84
CA LYS A 317 7.08 -21.07 -12.82
C LYS A 317 6.89 -20.35 -14.16
N GLU A 318 5.65 -19.96 -14.47
CA GLU A 318 5.23 -19.19 -15.64
C GLU A 318 5.75 -17.73 -15.66
N TYR A 319 6.14 -17.17 -14.51
CA TYR A 319 6.69 -15.80 -14.41
C TYR A 319 8.18 -15.75 -14.10
N LYS A 320 8.82 -16.91 -13.83
CA LYS A 320 10.28 -16.96 -13.59
C LYS A 320 11.12 -16.66 -14.84
N GLY A 321 10.51 -16.68 -16.02
CA GLY A 321 11.16 -16.35 -17.29
C GLY A 321 10.75 -15.00 -17.90
N SER A 322 9.84 -14.26 -17.26
CA SER A 322 9.31 -13.00 -17.79
C SER A 322 9.65 -11.75 -16.95
N LEU A 323 10.38 -11.91 -15.86
CA LEU A 323 10.97 -10.76 -15.18
C LEU A 323 12.33 -10.47 -15.81
N PRO A 324 12.56 -9.25 -16.32
CA PRO A 324 13.86 -8.87 -16.80
C PRO A 324 14.89 -9.04 -15.67
N THR A 325 16.07 -9.54 -16.01
CA THR A 325 17.21 -9.60 -15.07
C THR A 325 17.62 -8.18 -14.68
N VAL A 326 18.41 -8.04 -13.61
CA VAL A 326 18.91 -6.73 -13.18
C VAL A 326 19.67 -6.07 -14.33
N GLU A 327 20.44 -6.86 -15.10
CA GLU A 327 21.20 -6.43 -16.27
C GLU A 327 20.28 -5.96 -17.41
N GLU A 328 19.13 -6.62 -17.63
CA GLU A 328 18.14 -6.21 -18.64
C GLU A 328 17.41 -4.92 -18.22
N ILE A 329 17.10 -4.74 -16.94
CA ILE A 329 16.52 -3.50 -16.40
C ILE A 329 17.54 -2.36 -16.50
N GLU A 330 18.79 -2.60 -16.17
CA GLU A 330 19.86 -1.61 -16.30
C GLU A 330 20.10 -1.22 -17.76
N ALA A 331 20.03 -2.18 -18.69
CA ALA A 331 20.15 -1.93 -20.13
C ALA A 331 18.96 -1.12 -20.66
N GLU A 332 17.71 -1.42 -20.23
CA GLU A 332 16.53 -0.62 -20.59
C GLU A 332 16.58 0.80 -20.01
N LEU A 333 17.02 0.95 -18.77
CA LEU A 333 17.19 2.27 -18.14
C LEU A 333 18.31 3.07 -18.83
N ALA A 334 19.41 2.45 -19.23
CA ALA A 334 20.47 3.08 -19.99
C ALA A 334 19.97 3.52 -21.38
N ALA A 335 19.23 2.67 -22.08
CA ALA A 335 18.64 2.99 -23.39
C ALA A 335 17.61 4.15 -23.30
N LEU A 336 16.81 4.20 -22.22
CA LEU A 336 15.88 5.31 -21.96
C LEU A 336 16.64 6.62 -21.70
N ALA A 337 17.73 6.59 -20.93
CA ALA A 337 18.57 7.75 -20.65
C ALA A 337 19.26 8.28 -21.92
N GLU A 338 19.69 7.38 -22.82
CA GLU A 338 20.23 7.78 -24.14
C GLU A 338 19.17 8.40 -25.05
N LEU A 339 17.95 7.85 -25.08
CA LEU A 339 16.82 8.41 -25.83
C LEU A 339 16.41 9.80 -25.31
N GLU A 340 16.39 10.00 -24.01
CA GLU A 340 16.13 11.32 -23.41
C GLU A 340 17.24 12.32 -23.72
N SER A 341 18.51 11.90 -23.69
CA SER A 341 19.65 12.75 -24.03
C SER A 341 19.64 13.13 -25.51
N ALA A 342 19.33 12.19 -26.39
CA ALA A 342 19.18 12.43 -27.84
C ALA A 342 18.01 13.38 -28.18
N THR A 343 16.90 13.23 -27.46
CA THR A 343 15.72 14.09 -27.58
C THR A 343 16.01 15.52 -27.06
N ARG A 344 16.80 15.64 -26.03
CA ARG A 344 17.26 16.93 -25.47
C ARG A 344 18.24 17.63 -26.42
N MET A 345 19.13 16.88 -27.07
CA MET A 345 20.04 17.43 -28.13
C MET A 345 19.27 17.88 -29.36
N LYS A 346 18.28 17.10 -29.85
CA LYS A 346 17.44 17.51 -30.98
C LYS A 346 16.65 18.79 -30.68
N LYS A 347 16.06 18.91 -29.46
CA LYS A 347 15.40 20.17 -29.06
C LYS A 347 16.35 21.36 -28.96
N LYS A 348 17.58 21.16 -28.48
CA LYS A 348 18.62 22.23 -28.50
C LYS A 348 19.04 22.64 -29.90
N ALA A 349 19.18 21.68 -30.82
CA ALA A 349 19.53 21.95 -32.22
C ALA A 349 18.41 22.71 -32.95
N VAL A 350 17.14 22.33 -32.77
CA VAL A 350 15.97 23.02 -33.33
C VAL A 350 15.86 24.46 -32.80
N ASN A 351 16.06 24.65 -31.49
CA ASN A 351 16.06 26.01 -30.91
C ASN A 351 17.23 26.88 -31.37
N LYS A 352 18.40 26.28 -31.65
CA LYS A 352 19.56 27.00 -32.17
C LYS A 352 19.34 27.43 -33.62
N SER A 353 18.73 26.57 -34.47
CA SER A 353 18.38 26.90 -35.86
C SER A 353 17.25 27.92 -35.96
N ALA A 354 16.29 27.92 -35.03
CA ALA A 354 15.24 28.92 -34.96
C ALA A 354 15.77 30.31 -34.53
N ARG A 355 16.79 30.34 -33.65
CA ARG A 355 17.46 31.59 -33.24
C ARG A 355 18.34 32.17 -34.38
N SER A 356 19.02 31.33 -35.16
CA SER A 356 19.85 31.81 -36.30
C SER A 356 19.00 32.37 -37.45
N ARG A 357 17.82 31.81 -37.71
CA ARG A 357 16.85 32.35 -38.69
C ARG A 357 16.23 33.69 -38.30
N LYS A 358 16.06 33.96 -36.97
CA LYS A 358 15.59 35.27 -36.51
C LYS A 358 16.68 36.38 -36.57
N SER A 359 17.96 36.03 -36.48
CA SER A 359 19.03 37.02 -36.57
C SER A 359 19.34 37.43 -38.02
N THR A 360 19.07 36.56 -39.05
CA THR A 360 19.25 36.89 -40.47
C THR A 360 18.11 37.71 -41.08
N SER A 361 16.88 37.68 -40.44
CA SER A 361 15.76 38.50 -40.93
C SER A 361 15.76 39.95 -40.41
N CYS A 362 16.67 40.29 -39.48
CA CYS A 362 16.76 41.64 -38.87
C CYS A 362 17.84 42.52 -39.50
N SER A 363 18.67 41.98 -40.45
CA SER A 363 19.75 42.74 -41.11
C SER A 363 19.46 43.22 -42.53
N SER A 364 18.27 42.94 -43.12
CA SER A 364 17.89 43.36 -44.46
C SER A 364 16.92 44.55 -44.54
N GLY A 365 16.72 45.26 -43.41
CA GLY A 365 15.77 46.37 -43.31
C GLY A 365 16.36 47.75 -43.09
N LYS A 366 17.64 48.03 -43.47
CA LYS A 366 18.21 49.38 -43.41
C LYS A 366 19.13 49.66 -44.61
N LYS A 367 18.53 49.92 -45.78
CA LYS A 367 19.06 50.75 -46.83
C LYS A 367 17.90 51.11 -47.73
N GLU A 368 17.36 52.29 -47.55
CA GLU A 368 16.81 53.22 -48.49
C GLU A 368 15.90 54.23 -47.76
N ARG A 369 16.46 55.34 -47.43
CA ARG A 369 16.16 56.78 -47.64
C ARG A 369 16.80 57.63 -46.56
#